data_652b28dcdf7076c6b02b2da3ade75990
#
_entry.id   652b28dcdf7076c6b02b2da3ade75990
#
_cell.length_a   1.000
_cell.length_b   1.000
_cell.length_c   1.000
_cell.angle_alpha   90.00
_cell.angle_beta   90.00
_cell.angle_gamma   90.00
#
_symmetry.space_group_name_H-M   'P 1'
#
loop_
_entity.id
_entity.type
_entity.pdbx_description
1 polymer ?
#
loop_
_entity_poly.entity_id
_entity_poly.type
_entity_poly.pdbx_seq_one_letter_code
_entity_poly.pdbx_strand_id
1 'polypeptide(L)'
;MRKPTFSIGGVHPHDSKISRECRVEPMPLPDSAYIAVAQHIGAPAKPIVAVGDKVKVGQPIAEPGGFVSAFIHASVSGTVKSIAPRADLAGNPVMTIEIAREGDEWMEGIDLSDTLVTEIPDDNKAILDKIRLGGIVGLGGATFPTHVKLSPPPGSKCERLIINGCECEPYLTSDFRCLLEKGEQVVIGAAILKQVLGGVPCTVAIEENKPEAIAHIGEVIARLRKQSPKFDGIEVMVMKMRYPQGGEKQLIDAVMHRQVGSGALPISVGAVVQNVGTALAVYDAVLKNKPLVDNTLTVTGECFPHQANLLVRVGTPLRAILEHLGGIPDEAVKVISGGPMMGKAVANLDAATLKGTSALLLLTEKQTARGEEGPCIRCGKCAEACPMGLEPFLLQKLSRIGDVEALEANAAQDCIECGCCLYSCPANIPLLDIIRLGKADAMKAIRERAAAAKAAAEAAK
;
A
#
# COMPACT_ATOMS: atom_id res chain seq x y z
N MET A 1 11.75 15.27 -24.72
CA MET A 1 11.30 13.86 -24.88
C MET A 1 9.92 13.67 -24.29
N ARG A 2 9.09 12.78 -24.86
CA ARG A 2 7.78 12.45 -24.28
C ARG A 2 8.00 11.66 -22.99
N LYS A 3 7.38 12.07 -21.87
CA LYS A 3 7.52 11.37 -20.58
C LYS A 3 6.83 10.01 -20.65
N PRO A 4 7.42 8.94 -20.07
CA PRO A 4 6.84 7.60 -20.11
C PRO A 4 5.52 7.53 -19.33
N THR A 5 4.61 6.69 -19.83
CA THR A 5 3.33 6.35 -19.22
C THR A 5 2.84 5.02 -19.80
N PHE A 6 1.92 4.36 -19.09
CA PHE A 6 1.32 3.12 -19.55
C PHE A 6 0.49 3.28 -20.84
N SER A 7 0.29 2.20 -21.57
CA SER A 7 -0.17 2.21 -22.96
C SER A 7 -1.68 2.47 -23.11
N ILE A 8 -2.54 1.89 -22.27
CA ILE A 8 -4.00 1.90 -22.42
C ILE A 8 -4.73 2.45 -21.21
N GLY A 9 -5.92 3.03 -21.42
CA GLY A 9 -6.84 3.48 -20.39
C GLY A 9 -6.32 4.66 -19.56
N GLY A 10 -6.79 4.75 -18.34
CA GLY A 10 -6.45 5.82 -17.39
C GLY A 10 -7.29 7.08 -17.54
N VAL A 11 -7.23 7.90 -16.51
CA VAL A 11 -7.96 9.17 -16.40
C VAL A 11 -7.05 10.27 -15.87
N HIS A 12 -7.52 11.51 -15.88
CA HIS A 12 -6.80 12.69 -15.38
C HIS A 12 -7.65 13.41 -14.31
N PRO A 13 -7.79 12.85 -13.10
CA PRO A 13 -8.44 13.57 -12.01
C PRO A 13 -7.58 14.77 -11.60
N HIS A 14 -8.22 15.78 -11.01
CA HIS A 14 -7.49 16.88 -10.36
C HIS A 14 -6.67 16.30 -9.21
N ASP A 15 -5.39 16.65 -9.10
CA ASP A 15 -4.46 16.03 -8.15
C ASP A 15 -4.70 16.45 -6.68
N SER A 16 -5.24 17.65 -6.46
CA SER A 16 -5.66 18.18 -5.14
C SER A 16 -4.66 17.95 -4.01
N LYS A 17 -3.36 18.10 -4.28
CA LYS A 17 -2.27 17.87 -3.31
C LYS A 17 -2.17 18.98 -2.26
N ILE A 18 -3.29 19.29 -1.59
CA ILE A 18 -3.42 20.44 -0.68
C ILE A 18 -2.56 20.33 0.59
N SER A 19 -2.16 19.14 1.00
CA SER A 19 -1.27 18.88 2.14
C SER A 19 0.22 18.76 1.76
N ARG A 20 0.61 19.06 0.51
CA ARG A 20 1.98 18.85 0.02
C ARG A 20 3.05 19.61 0.80
N GLU A 21 2.72 20.78 1.34
CA GLU A 21 3.64 21.61 2.11
C GLU A 21 3.69 21.23 3.61
N CYS A 22 2.75 20.40 4.07
CA CYS A 22 2.72 19.91 5.44
C CYS A 22 3.85 18.89 5.65
N ARG A 23 4.83 19.22 6.48
CA ARG A 23 5.88 18.28 6.86
C ARG A 23 5.30 17.11 7.65
N VAL A 24 6.07 16.03 7.71
CA VAL A 24 5.69 14.88 8.53
C VAL A 24 5.90 15.21 10.01
N GLU A 25 4.84 15.14 10.79
CA GLU A 25 4.87 15.39 12.23
C GLU A 25 4.55 14.09 13.00
N PRO A 26 5.18 13.85 14.15
CA PRO A 26 4.84 12.69 14.97
C PRO A 26 3.46 12.84 15.60
N MET A 27 2.60 11.85 15.42
CA MET A 27 1.33 11.76 16.14
C MET A 27 1.59 11.44 17.61
N PRO A 28 0.92 12.09 18.58
CA PRO A 28 0.92 11.65 19.97
C PRO A 28 0.53 10.18 20.10
N LEU A 29 1.18 9.48 21.03
CA LEU A 29 0.93 8.05 21.24
C LEU A 29 -0.48 7.83 21.79
N PRO A 30 -1.23 6.82 21.28
CA PRO A 30 -2.55 6.51 21.79
C PRO A 30 -2.45 5.88 23.20
N ASP A 31 -3.51 6.00 24.02
CA ASP A 31 -3.58 5.34 25.32
C ASP A 31 -3.67 3.81 25.20
N SER A 32 -4.27 3.33 24.12
CA SER A 32 -4.26 1.91 23.74
C SER A 32 -4.00 1.77 22.24
N ALA A 33 -3.16 0.80 21.88
CA ALA A 33 -2.99 0.38 20.48
C ALA A 33 -3.80 -0.89 20.21
N TYR A 34 -4.55 -0.89 19.09
CA TYR A 34 -5.38 -2.01 18.66
C TYR A 34 -4.78 -2.61 17.37
N ILE A 35 -3.98 -3.65 17.53
CA ILE A 35 -3.14 -4.20 16.46
C ILE A 35 -3.81 -5.44 15.87
N ALA A 36 -4.42 -5.29 14.70
CA ALA A 36 -5.02 -6.40 13.97
C ALA A 36 -3.97 -7.43 13.55
N VAL A 37 -4.29 -8.73 13.59
CA VAL A 37 -3.39 -9.78 13.13
C VAL A 37 -3.46 -10.00 11.60
N ALA A 38 -4.49 -9.44 10.95
CA ALA A 38 -4.66 -9.43 9.48
C ALA A 38 -4.25 -8.06 8.93
N GLN A 39 -2.95 -7.84 8.71
CA GLN A 39 -2.41 -6.56 8.23
C GLN A 39 -1.78 -6.63 6.83
N HIS A 40 -1.95 -7.75 6.14
CA HIS A 40 -1.33 -8.01 4.83
C HIS A 40 -2.14 -9.06 4.06
N ILE A 41 -1.91 -9.16 2.76
CA ILE A 41 -2.45 -10.24 1.94
C ILE A 41 -1.79 -11.58 2.36
N GLY A 42 -2.57 -12.65 2.30
CA GLY A 42 -2.15 -14.00 2.65
C GLY A 42 -2.75 -14.46 3.98
N ALA A 43 -2.10 -15.39 4.66
CA ALA A 43 -2.57 -15.92 5.93
C ALA A 43 -2.41 -14.88 7.05
N PRO A 44 -3.42 -14.62 7.88
CA PRO A 44 -3.26 -13.78 9.06
C PRO A 44 -2.13 -14.28 9.96
N ALA A 45 -1.45 -13.37 10.64
CA ALA A 45 -0.46 -13.74 11.65
C ALA A 45 -1.14 -14.41 12.87
N LYS A 46 -0.37 -15.21 13.61
CA LYS A 46 -0.83 -15.90 14.82
C LYS A 46 -0.26 -15.18 16.06
N PRO A 47 -1.09 -14.76 17.01
CA PRO A 47 -0.61 -14.19 18.28
C PRO A 47 0.37 -15.15 18.99
N ILE A 48 1.47 -14.59 19.51
CA ILE A 48 2.47 -15.30 20.32
C ILE A 48 2.60 -14.72 21.73
N VAL A 49 1.71 -13.80 22.09
CA VAL A 49 1.59 -13.20 23.42
C VAL A 49 0.25 -13.59 24.06
N ALA A 50 0.17 -13.46 25.38
CA ALA A 50 -1.03 -13.71 26.16
C ALA A 50 -1.53 -12.44 26.85
N VAL A 51 -2.80 -12.44 27.27
CA VAL A 51 -3.36 -11.37 28.08
C VAL A 51 -2.60 -11.27 29.39
N GLY A 52 -2.18 -10.07 29.76
CA GLY A 52 -1.35 -9.78 30.95
C GLY A 52 0.15 -9.66 30.64
N ASP A 53 0.61 -10.09 29.46
CA ASP A 53 2.02 -9.93 29.09
C ASP A 53 2.40 -8.45 28.95
N LYS A 54 3.59 -8.11 29.43
CA LYS A 54 4.23 -6.82 29.17
C LYS A 54 5.06 -6.87 27.90
N VAL A 55 4.88 -5.89 27.04
CA VAL A 55 5.57 -5.80 25.76
C VAL A 55 6.26 -4.46 25.60
N LYS A 56 7.39 -4.46 24.85
CA LYS A 56 8.14 -3.27 24.45
C LYS A 56 7.86 -2.94 22.99
N VAL A 57 8.06 -1.68 22.59
CA VAL A 57 7.96 -1.27 21.18
C VAL A 57 8.96 -2.07 20.34
N GLY A 58 8.49 -2.61 19.23
CA GLY A 58 9.31 -3.43 18.34
C GLY A 58 9.38 -4.90 18.72
N GLN A 59 8.78 -5.33 19.84
CA GLN A 59 8.68 -6.74 20.21
C GLN A 59 7.71 -7.47 19.28
N PRO A 60 8.07 -8.65 18.70
CA PRO A 60 7.13 -9.48 17.98
C PRO A 60 5.97 -9.92 18.91
N ILE A 61 4.73 -9.70 18.45
CA ILE A 61 3.50 -10.09 19.17
C ILE A 61 2.65 -11.07 18.38
N ALA A 62 2.93 -11.21 17.07
CA ALA A 62 2.35 -12.28 16.26
C ALA A 62 3.35 -12.73 15.20
N GLU A 63 3.38 -14.04 14.94
CA GLU A 63 4.24 -14.69 13.95
C GLU A 63 3.49 -15.01 12.65
N PRO A 64 4.21 -15.20 11.51
CA PRO A 64 3.59 -15.55 10.25
C PRO A 64 2.71 -16.80 10.33
N GLY A 65 1.46 -16.70 9.85
CA GLY A 65 0.50 -17.81 9.80
C GLY A 65 0.65 -18.74 8.59
N GLY A 66 1.55 -18.40 7.65
CA GLY A 66 1.78 -19.17 6.43
C GLY A 66 2.94 -18.62 5.60
N PHE A 67 3.15 -19.14 4.39
CA PHE A 67 4.24 -18.68 3.51
C PHE A 67 4.09 -17.21 3.12
N VAL A 68 2.88 -16.81 2.69
CA VAL A 68 2.56 -15.39 2.46
C VAL A 68 1.97 -14.85 3.75
N SER A 69 2.81 -14.35 4.62
CA SER A 69 2.47 -13.77 5.91
C SER A 69 3.66 -12.96 6.44
N ALA A 70 3.48 -12.12 7.45
CA ALA A 70 4.53 -11.30 8.03
C ALA A 70 4.40 -11.21 9.57
N PHE A 71 5.52 -10.99 10.24
CA PHE A 71 5.53 -10.68 11.67
C PHE A 71 4.77 -9.39 11.97
N ILE A 72 4.16 -9.34 13.14
CA ILE A 72 3.52 -8.15 13.69
C ILE A 72 4.18 -7.83 15.03
N HIS A 73 4.42 -6.55 15.25
CA HIS A 73 5.15 -6.04 16.41
C HIS A 73 4.28 -5.11 17.24
N ALA A 74 4.56 -5.05 18.52
CA ALA A 74 4.00 -4.04 19.39
C ALA A 74 4.46 -2.65 18.94
N SER A 75 3.53 -1.76 18.72
CA SER A 75 3.76 -0.37 18.31
C SER A 75 3.83 0.60 19.50
N VAL A 76 3.43 0.15 20.68
CA VAL A 76 3.56 0.85 21.95
C VAL A 76 4.09 -0.14 23.00
N SER A 77 4.73 0.38 24.07
CA SER A 77 5.05 -0.43 25.24
C SER A 77 3.90 -0.43 26.23
N GLY A 78 3.67 -1.55 26.90
CA GLY A 78 2.60 -1.67 27.88
C GLY A 78 2.14 -3.10 28.11
N THR A 79 0.91 -3.26 28.58
CA THR A 79 0.33 -4.55 28.93
C THR A 79 -0.73 -4.99 27.91
N VAL A 80 -0.65 -6.23 27.43
CA VAL A 80 -1.68 -6.85 26.58
C VAL A 80 -2.97 -6.99 27.39
N LYS A 81 -4.02 -6.25 27.00
CA LYS A 81 -5.32 -6.23 27.68
C LYS A 81 -6.29 -7.24 27.14
N SER A 82 -6.30 -7.43 25.83
CA SER A 82 -7.21 -8.38 25.19
C SER A 82 -6.63 -8.93 23.87
N ILE A 83 -7.07 -10.14 23.51
CA ILE A 83 -6.85 -10.73 22.19
C ILE A 83 -8.22 -11.25 21.75
N ALA A 84 -8.94 -10.44 20.97
CA ALA A 84 -10.35 -10.69 20.65
C ALA A 84 -10.72 -10.07 19.30
N PRO A 85 -11.83 -10.53 18.66
CA PRO A 85 -12.37 -9.87 17.48
C PRO A 85 -12.79 -8.43 17.76
N ARG A 86 -12.34 -7.48 16.92
CA ARG A 86 -12.73 -6.07 16.95
C ARG A 86 -13.17 -5.65 15.55
N ALA A 87 -14.16 -4.78 15.46
CA ALA A 87 -14.67 -4.28 14.18
C ALA A 87 -13.60 -3.49 13.43
N ASP A 88 -13.36 -3.85 12.16
CA ASP A 88 -12.49 -3.12 11.22
C ASP A 88 -13.18 -1.85 10.67
N LEU A 89 -12.56 -1.24 9.66
CA LEU A 89 -13.07 -0.04 8.96
C LEU A 89 -14.49 -0.21 8.39
N ALA A 90 -14.85 -1.43 7.98
CA ALA A 90 -16.14 -1.77 7.39
C ALA A 90 -17.12 -2.36 8.42
N GLY A 91 -16.70 -2.56 9.67
CA GLY A 91 -17.49 -3.18 10.73
C GLY A 91 -17.34 -4.70 10.84
N ASN A 92 -16.46 -5.33 10.05
CA ASN A 92 -16.23 -6.78 10.12
C ASN A 92 -15.36 -7.15 11.32
N PRO A 93 -15.62 -8.29 12.00
CA PRO A 93 -14.81 -8.74 13.12
C PRO A 93 -13.43 -9.23 12.63
N VAL A 94 -12.35 -8.63 13.15
CA VAL A 94 -10.96 -9.02 12.88
C VAL A 94 -10.24 -9.24 14.20
N MET A 95 -9.55 -10.39 14.34
CA MET A 95 -8.75 -10.69 15.54
C MET A 95 -7.73 -9.58 15.77
N THR A 96 -7.73 -9.01 16.97
CA THR A 96 -6.96 -7.81 17.33
C THR A 96 -6.32 -8.00 18.71
N ILE A 97 -5.07 -7.60 18.84
CA ILE A 97 -4.33 -7.52 20.10
C ILE A 97 -4.44 -6.09 20.58
N GLU A 98 -5.00 -5.89 21.77
CA GLU A 98 -5.06 -4.60 22.45
C GLU A 98 -3.91 -4.48 23.43
N ILE A 99 -3.13 -3.41 23.35
CA ILE A 99 -2.05 -3.08 24.27
C ILE A 99 -2.39 -1.75 24.93
N ALA A 100 -2.63 -1.77 26.26
CA ALA A 100 -2.72 -0.54 27.03
C ALA A 100 -1.32 0.02 27.24
N ARG A 101 -1.09 1.24 26.77
CA ARG A 101 0.22 1.88 26.78
C ARG A 101 0.68 2.22 28.20
N GLU A 102 1.92 1.87 28.53
CA GLU A 102 2.62 2.19 29.77
C GLU A 102 4.01 2.80 29.45
N GLY A 103 4.05 3.81 28.60
CA GLY A 103 5.27 4.48 28.17
C GLY A 103 5.59 4.32 26.68
N ASP A 104 6.86 4.43 26.32
CA ASP A 104 7.39 4.20 24.95
C ASP A 104 8.76 3.51 25.00
N GLU A 105 8.84 2.42 25.79
CA GLU A 105 10.07 1.65 25.95
C GLU A 105 10.30 0.75 24.72
N TRP A 106 11.41 0.94 24.03
CA TRP A 106 11.79 0.15 22.86
C TRP A 106 12.63 -1.07 23.24
N MET A 107 12.57 -2.10 22.40
CA MET A 107 13.47 -3.23 22.50
C MET A 107 14.92 -2.79 22.34
N GLU A 108 15.81 -3.46 23.08
CA GLU A 108 17.26 -3.25 22.93
C GLU A 108 17.76 -3.57 21.51
N GLY A 109 18.76 -2.81 21.06
CA GLY A 109 19.37 -3.00 19.74
C GLY A 109 18.64 -2.30 18.59
N ILE A 110 17.52 -1.62 18.86
CA ILE A 110 16.87 -0.75 17.87
C ILE A 110 17.54 0.63 17.94
N ASP A 111 18.06 1.08 16.79
CA ASP A 111 18.66 2.41 16.67
C ASP A 111 17.60 3.45 16.27
N LEU A 112 17.29 4.34 17.20
CA LEU A 112 16.34 5.46 17.02
C LEU A 112 17.05 6.79 16.71
N SER A 113 18.37 6.80 16.59
CA SER A 113 19.11 8.02 16.28
C SER A 113 18.81 8.54 14.87
N ASP A 114 18.97 9.85 14.67
CA ASP A 114 18.88 10.47 13.34
C ASP A 114 20.15 10.27 12.49
N THR A 115 21.13 9.52 12.98
CA THR A 115 22.39 9.25 12.27
C THR A 115 22.10 8.44 11.01
N LEU A 116 22.49 8.98 9.85
CA LEU A 116 22.36 8.27 8.58
C LEU A 116 23.41 7.16 8.50
N VAL A 117 22.95 5.92 8.34
CA VAL A 117 23.82 4.76 8.10
C VAL A 117 23.84 4.46 6.61
N THR A 118 25.02 4.53 5.99
CA THR A 118 25.20 4.31 4.53
C THR A 118 25.84 2.97 4.19
N GLU A 119 26.42 2.29 5.18
CA GLU A 119 27.09 1.01 4.99
C GLU A 119 26.07 -0.12 4.93
N ILE A 120 25.92 -0.70 3.75
CA ILE A 120 25.00 -1.83 3.49
C ILE A 120 25.76 -3.13 3.71
N PRO A 121 25.26 -4.08 4.55
CA PRO A 121 25.88 -5.39 4.71
C PRO A 121 25.96 -6.17 3.39
N ASP A 122 26.96 -7.06 3.26
CA ASP A 122 27.11 -7.88 2.04
C ASP A 122 26.31 -9.20 2.09
N ASP A 123 25.89 -9.64 3.27
CA ASP A 123 25.12 -10.88 3.46
C ASP A 123 23.64 -10.70 3.10
N ASN A 124 23.29 -11.08 1.88
CA ASN A 124 21.92 -11.01 1.37
C ASN A 124 20.94 -11.87 2.18
N LYS A 125 21.38 -12.97 2.77
CA LYS A 125 20.53 -13.81 3.60
C LYS A 125 20.18 -13.09 4.90
N ALA A 126 21.18 -12.53 5.56
CA ALA A 126 20.98 -11.73 6.78
C ALA A 126 20.08 -10.52 6.52
N ILE A 127 20.23 -9.84 5.37
CA ILE A 127 19.36 -8.75 4.94
C ILE A 127 17.91 -9.25 4.81
N LEU A 128 17.70 -10.34 4.09
CA LEU A 128 16.35 -10.90 3.87
C LEU A 128 15.69 -11.33 5.19
N ASP A 129 16.48 -11.94 6.09
CA ASP A 129 16.01 -12.32 7.43
C ASP A 129 15.60 -11.08 8.25
N LYS A 130 16.37 -9.99 8.22
CA LYS A 130 15.99 -8.72 8.88
C LYS A 130 14.71 -8.14 8.31
N ILE A 131 14.52 -8.14 6.99
CA ILE A 131 13.28 -7.67 6.33
C ILE A 131 12.09 -8.53 6.78
N ARG A 132 12.25 -9.86 6.84
CA ARG A 132 11.23 -10.80 7.30
C ARG A 132 10.91 -10.58 8.78
N LEU A 133 11.93 -10.56 9.65
CA LEU A 133 11.78 -10.37 11.08
C LEU A 133 11.25 -8.97 11.41
N GLY A 134 11.61 -7.93 10.66
CA GLY A 134 11.06 -6.58 10.79
C GLY A 134 9.58 -6.47 10.37
N GLY A 135 8.99 -7.54 9.83
CA GLY A 135 7.60 -7.57 9.43
C GLY A 135 7.28 -6.59 8.29
N ILE A 136 8.24 -6.36 7.38
CA ILE A 136 8.10 -5.37 6.30
C ILE A 136 7.11 -5.87 5.25
N VAL A 137 6.13 -5.02 4.93
CA VAL A 137 5.11 -5.24 3.90
C VAL A 137 5.09 -4.06 2.93
N GLY A 138 4.46 -4.25 1.77
CA GLY A 138 4.26 -3.17 0.79
C GLY A 138 3.34 -2.08 1.32
N LEU A 139 3.80 -0.82 1.38
CA LEU A 139 3.04 0.31 1.93
C LEU A 139 2.21 1.07 0.89
N GLY A 140 2.41 0.80 -0.39
CA GLY A 140 1.73 1.47 -1.51
C GLY A 140 0.48 0.77 -2.03
N GLY A 141 -0.23 -0.05 -1.23
CA GLY A 141 -1.46 -0.71 -1.69
C GLY A 141 -1.79 -2.00 -0.95
N ALA A 142 -1.56 -3.15 -1.58
CA ALA A 142 -2.04 -4.45 -1.13
C ALA A 142 -1.33 -5.05 0.10
N THR A 143 -0.37 -4.36 0.68
CA THR A 143 0.42 -4.81 1.86
C THR A 143 1.04 -6.21 1.73
N PHE A 144 1.52 -6.55 0.53
CA PHE A 144 2.15 -7.86 0.29
C PHE A 144 3.49 -7.98 1.04
N PRO A 145 3.79 -9.11 1.72
CA PRO A 145 5.03 -9.28 2.47
C PRO A 145 6.29 -9.10 1.60
N THR A 146 7.15 -8.16 1.98
CA THR A 146 8.30 -7.74 1.16
C THR A 146 9.32 -8.86 0.98
N HIS A 147 9.62 -9.65 2.03
CA HIS A 147 10.55 -10.77 1.94
C HIS A 147 10.11 -11.85 0.94
N VAL A 148 8.78 -12.07 0.78
CA VAL A 148 8.23 -13.00 -0.23
C VAL A 148 8.46 -12.45 -1.63
N LYS A 149 8.21 -11.13 -1.83
CA LYS A 149 8.44 -10.45 -3.11
C LYS A 149 9.91 -10.46 -3.53
N LEU A 150 10.83 -10.47 -2.56
CA LEU A 150 12.29 -10.55 -2.78
C LEU A 150 12.82 -11.99 -2.93
N SER A 151 11.95 -12.98 -2.79
CA SER A 151 12.29 -14.41 -2.95
C SER A 151 11.53 -14.97 -4.16
N PRO A 152 11.91 -14.60 -5.38
CA PRO A 152 11.23 -15.05 -6.59
C PRO A 152 11.24 -16.58 -6.70
N PRO A 153 10.19 -17.18 -7.31
CA PRO A 153 10.15 -18.61 -7.54
C PRO A 153 11.36 -19.12 -8.34
N PRO A 154 11.79 -20.38 -8.13
CA PRO A 154 12.88 -20.97 -8.91
C PRO A 154 12.64 -20.84 -10.42
N GLY A 155 13.68 -20.45 -11.16
CA GLY A 155 13.60 -20.20 -12.60
C GLY A 155 13.13 -18.80 -13.00
N SER A 156 12.61 -17.99 -12.07
CA SER A 156 12.29 -16.58 -12.32
C SER A 156 13.52 -15.70 -12.06
N LYS A 157 13.69 -14.67 -12.89
CA LYS A 157 14.80 -13.72 -12.76
C LYS A 157 14.26 -12.29 -12.72
N CYS A 158 14.68 -11.53 -11.72
CA CYS A 158 14.46 -10.09 -11.73
C CYS A 158 15.42 -9.44 -12.74
N GLU A 159 14.93 -8.53 -13.56
CA GLU A 159 15.72 -7.74 -14.51
C GLU A 159 15.74 -6.26 -14.14
N ARG A 160 14.70 -5.80 -13.41
CA ARG A 160 14.58 -4.41 -12.97
C ARG A 160 13.81 -4.30 -11.66
N LEU A 161 14.37 -3.55 -10.72
CA LEU A 161 13.66 -3.04 -9.56
C LEU A 161 13.05 -1.68 -9.89
N ILE A 162 11.79 -1.47 -9.52
CA ILE A 162 11.11 -0.18 -9.67
C ILE A 162 10.69 0.29 -8.28
N ILE A 163 11.18 1.45 -7.85
CA ILE A 163 10.70 2.14 -6.66
C ILE A 163 9.59 3.10 -7.08
N ASN A 164 8.40 2.82 -6.64
CA ASN A 164 7.19 3.55 -6.98
C ASN A 164 7.03 4.77 -6.06
N GLY A 165 7.32 5.95 -6.59
CA GLY A 165 7.09 7.27 -6.00
C GLY A 165 6.06 8.09 -6.79
N CYS A 166 5.22 7.44 -7.62
CA CYS A 166 4.22 8.15 -8.43
C CYS A 166 3.17 8.84 -7.57
N GLU A 167 2.62 8.15 -6.55
CA GLU A 167 1.56 8.67 -5.67
C GLU A 167 0.43 9.35 -6.47
N CYS A 168 -0.16 8.57 -7.38
CA CYS A 168 -1.14 9.06 -8.37
C CYS A 168 -2.55 9.28 -7.80
N GLU A 169 -2.86 8.78 -6.59
CA GLU A 169 -4.12 9.05 -5.90
C GLU A 169 -4.24 10.55 -5.59
N PRO A 170 -5.35 11.21 -5.95
CA PRO A 170 -5.57 12.60 -5.54
C PRO A 170 -5.51 12.75 -4.00
N TYR A 171 -5.18 13.94 -3.56
CA TYR A 171 -5.04 14.37 -2.16
C TYR A 171 -3.85 13.79 -1.39
N LEU A 172 -3.37 12.57 -1.66
CA LEU A 172 -2.30 11.92 -0.91
C LEU A 172 -0.95 12.60 -1.15
N THR A 173 -0.18 12.79 -0.07
CA THR A 173 1.14 13.45 -0.10
C THR A 173 2.19 12.77 0.79
N SER A 174 1.85 11.63 1.40
CA SER A 174 2.76 10.89 2.29
C SER A 174 4.02 10.39 1.60
N ASP A 175 3.90 9.85 0.37
CA ASP A 175 5.06 9.39 -0.42
C ASP A 175 5.90 10.57 -0.90
N PHE A 176 5.27 11.69 -1.31
CA PHE A 176 5.97 12.92 -1.68
C PHE A 176 6.79 13.47 -0.50
N ARG A 177 6.22 13.52 0.70
CA ARG A 177 6.94 13.95 1.90
C ARG A 177 8.04 12.98 2.28
N CYS A 178 7.81 11.69 2.15
CA CYS A 178 8.84 10.66 2.36
C CYS A 178 10.05 10.88 1.43
N LEU A 179 9.82 11.17 0.14
CA LEU A 179 10.89 11.47 -0.82
C LEU A 179 11.67 12.74 -0.45
N LEU A 180 11.01 13.78 0.08
CA LEU A 180 11.67 15.04 0.45
C LEU A 180 12.39 14.95 1.80
N GLU A 181 11.81 14.29 2.79
CA GLU A 181 12.31 14.34 4.17
C GLU A 181 13.20 13.14 4.53
N LYS A 182 13.04 12.01 3.83
CA LYS A 182 13.77 10.75 4.03
C LYS A 182 14.39 10.23 2.73
N GLY A 183 14.67 11.11 1.77
CA GLY A 183 15.16 10.73 0.44
C GLY A 183 16.45 9.91 0.47
N GLU A 184 17.37 10.21 1.40
CA GLU A 184 18.60 9.44 1.59
C GLU A 184 18.31 8.00 2.01
N GLN A 185 17.47 7.82 3.04
CA GLN A 185 17.07 6.52 3.55
C GLN A 185 16.31 5.72 2.48
N VAL A 186 15.46 6.38 1.69
CA VAL A 186 14.74 5.75 0.57
C VAL A 186 15.73 5.21 -0.48
N VAL A 187 16.73 6.01 -0.88
CA VAL A 187 17.73 5.58 -1.88
C VAL A 187 18.63 4.47 -1.34
N ILE A 188 19.00 4.52 -0.05
CA ILE A 188 19.76 3.44 0.59
C ILE A 188 18.90 2.16 0.67
N GLY A 189 17.63 2.27 1.07
CA GLY A 189 16.68 1.16 1.06
C GLY A 189 16.49 0.55 -0.33
N ALA A 190 16.45 1.38 -1.37
CA ALA A 190 16.42 0.93 -2.76
C ALA A 190 17.70 0.17 -3.16
N ALA A 191 18.87 0.62 -2.69
CA ALA A 191 20.15 -0.08 -2.90
C ALA A 191 20.19 -1.45 -2.18
N ILE A 192 19.65 -1.54 -0.96
CA ILE A 192 19.50 -2.80 -0.22
C ILE A 192 18.61 -3.78 -1.01
N LEU A 193 17.43 -3.32 -1.44
CA LEU A 193 16.49 -4.12 -2.25
C LEU A 193 17.13 -4.59 -3.57
N LYS A 194 17.84 -3.69 -4.25
CA LYS A 194 18.59 -3.97 -5.48
C LYS A 194 19.66 -5.05 -5.25
N GLN A 195 20.42 -4.96 -4.16
CA GLN A 195 21.47 -5.93 -3.81
C GLN A 195 20.89 -7.33 -3.61
N VAL A 196 19.79 -7.46 -2.85
CA VAL A 196 19.11 -8.76 -2.62
C VAL A 196 18.59 -9.37 -3.93
N LEU A 197 18.19 -8.55 -4.89
CA LEU A 197 17.71 -8.97 -6.22
C LEU A 197 18.86 -9.25 -7.22
N GLY A 198 20.12 -9.29 -6.77
CA GLY A 198 21.29 -9.62 -7.60
C GLY A 198 21.93 -8.43 -8.31
N GLY A 199 21.74 -7.20 -7.80
CA GLY A 199 22.37 -5.99 -8.34
C GLY A 199 21.73 -5.43 -9.60
N VAL A 200 20.49 -5.77 -9.87
CA VAL A 200 19.74 -5.32 -11.07
C VAL A 200 19.60 -3.80 -11.15
N PRO A 201 19.41 -3.20 -12.35
CA PRO A 201 19.08 -1.79 -12.47
C PRO A 201 17.84 -1.42 -11.64
N CYS A 202 17.87 -0.23 -11.02
CA CYS A 202 16.81 0.29 -10.18
C CYS A 202 16.31 1.63 -10.70
N THR A 203 14.99 1.76 -10.91
CA THR A 203 14.35 2.99 -11.35
C THR A 203 13.48 3.53 -10.23
N VAL A 204 13.74 4.76 -9.78
CA VAL A 204 12.85 5.53 -8.89
C VAL A 204 11.90 6.32 -9.77
N ALA A 205 10.65 5.87 -9.88
CA ALA A 205 9.65 6.48 -10.75
C ALA A 205 8.85 7.53 -9.98
N ILE A 206 8.90 8.80 -10.44
CA ILE A 206 8.24 9.94 -9.78
C ILE A 206 7.44 10.70 -10.84
N GLU A 207 6.19 11.07 -10.55
CA GLU A 207 5.37 11.86 -11.46
C GLU A 207 5.86 13.30 -11.58
N GLU A 208 5.66 13.88 -12.76
CA GLU A 208 6.12 15.22 -13.16
C GLU A 208 5.55 16.38 -12.31
N ASN A 209 4.47 16.14 -11.57
CA ASN A 209 3.90 17.13 -10.64
C ASN A 209 4.67 17.25 -9.31
N LYS A 210 5.81 16.56 -9.18
CA LYS A 210 6.68 16.55 -7.99
C LYS A 210 8.13 16.97 -8.34
N PRO A 211 8.34 18.15 -8.95
CA PRO A 211 9.66 18.55 -9.45
C PRO A 211 10.71 18.64 -8.34
N GLU A 212 10.33 19.05 -7.13
CA GLU A 212 11.21 19.15 -5.97
C GLU A 212 11.73 17.77 -5.54
N ALA A 213 10.86 16.76 -5.49
CA ALA A 213 11.24 15.38 -5.16
C ALA A 213 12.15 14.78 -6.24
N ILE A 214 11.85 15.06 -7.52
CA ILE A 214 12.68 14.62 -8.67
C ILE A 214 14.10 15.18 -8.54
N ALA A 215 14.25 16.49 -8.29
CA ALA A 215 15.53 17.13 -8.13
C ALA A 215 16.27 16.57 -6.91
N HIS A 216 15.60 16.54 -5.74
CA HIS A 216 16.18 16.07 -4.48
C HIS A 216 16.71 14.63 -4.59
N ILE A 217 15.90 13.69 -5.07
CA ILE A 217 16.31 12.28 -5.22
C ILE A 217 17.47 12.15 -6.24
N GLY A 218 17.44 12.92 -7.32
CA GLY A 218 18.54 12.98 -8.28
C GLY A 218 19.88 13.40 -7.63
N GLU A 219 19.86 14.44 -6.80
CA GLU A 219 21.02 14.91 -6.04
C GLU A 219 21.50 13.89 -5.01
N VAL A 220 20.58 13.27 -4.26
CA VAL A 220 20.88 12.19 -3.30
C VAL A 220 21.59 11.03 -3.99
N ILE A 221 21.03 10.53 -5.10
CA ILE A 221 21.64 9.44 -5.87
C ILE A 221 23.04 9.82 -6.35
N ALA A 222 23.22 11.04 -6.91
CA ALA A 222 24.51 11.49 -7.39
C ALA A 222 25.56 11.59 -6.27
N ARG A 223 25.16 12.00 -5.07
CA ARG A 223 26.02 12.07 -3.89
C ARG A 223 26.40 10.69 -3.35
N LEU A 224 25.44 9.80 -3.15
CA LEU A 224 25.66 8.45 -2.62
C LEU A 224 26.50 7.60 -3.58
N ARG A 225 26.31 7.74 -4.89
CA ARG A 225 27.12 7.06 -5.91
C ARG A 225 28.61 7.38 -5.82
N LYS A 226 28.98 8.59 -5.38
CA LYS A 226 30.39 8.97 -5.12
C LYS A 226 30.97 8.28 -3.89
N GLN A 227 30.13 7.80 -2.98
CA GLN A 227 30.55 7.15 -1.73
C GLN A 227 30.71 5.63 -1.88
N SER A 228 29.86 4.98 -2.72
CA SER A 228 29.90 3.53 -2.87
C SER A 228 29.30 3.07 -4.21
N PRO A 229 29.91 2.06 -4.87
CA PRO A 229 29.37 1.47 -6.09
C PRO A 229 28.05 0.71 -5.87
N LYS A 230 27.64 0.47 -4.62
CA LYS A 230 26.34 -0.15 -4.31
C LYS A 230 25.16 0.71 -4.83
N PHE A 231 25.38 2.00 -5.02
CA PHE A 231 24.37 2.96 -5.56
C PHE A 231 24.40 3.07 -7.10
N ASP A 232 25.32 2.40 -7.79
CA ASP A 232 25.37 2.40 -9.26
C ASP A 232 24.12 1.74 -9.84
N GLY A 233 23.65 2.25 -11.00
CA GLY A 233 22.45 1.74 -11.68
C GLY A 233 21.13 2.08 -11.00
N ILE A 234 21.11 3.01 -10.02
CA ILE A 234 19.90 3.64 -9.50
C ILE A 234 19.68 4.95 -10.27
N GLU A 235 18.50 5.17 -10.83
CA GLU A 235 18.17 6.35 -11.62
C GLU A 235 16.76 6.86 -11.29
N VAL A 236 16.52 8.17 -11.46
CA VAL A 236 15.18 8.76 -11.41
C VAL A 236 14.58 8.72 -12.82
N MET A 237 13.32 8.28 -12.91
CA MET A 237 12.53 8.36 -14.12
C MET A 237 11.30 9.24 -13.88
N VAL A 238 11.22 10.33 -14.65
CA VAL A 238 10.09 11.27 -14.57
C VAL A 238 8.91 10.71 -15.35
N MET A 239 7.83 10.38 -14.66
CA MET A 239 6.62 9.80 -15.25
C MET A 239 5.61 10.89 -15.61
N LYS A 240 4.81 10.63 -16.64
CA LYS A 240 3.67 11.49 -16.97
C LYS A 240 2.60 11.39 -15.88
N MET A 241 2.02 12.52 -15.47
CA MET A 241 0.87 12.54 -14.57
C MET A 241 -0.36 11.96 -15.30
N ARG A 242 -0.78 10.75 -14.89
CA ARG A 242 -1.93 10.03 -15.42
C ARG A 242 -2.36 8.97 -14.41
N TYR A 243 -3.61 8.93 -14.05
CA TYR A 243 -4.11 7.94 -13.10
C TYR A 243 -4.54 6.64 -13.83
N PRO A 244 -4.17 5.43 -13.37
CA PRO A 244 -3.35 5.10 -12.20
C PRO A 244 -1.87 4.81 -12.54
N GLN A 245 -1.04 5.83 -12.75
CA GLN A 245 0.39 5.68 -13.08
C GLN A 245 1.16 4.86 -12.05
N GLY A 246 0.78 4.97 -10.76
CA GLY A 246 1.35 4.20 -9.65
C GLY A 246 0.79 2.78 -9.53
N GLY A 247 -0.16 2.36 -10.35
CA GLY A 247 -0.59 0.96 -10.41
C GLY A 247 0.57 0.04 -10.81
N GLU A 248 0.79 -1.07 -10.10
CA GLU A 248 1.97 -1.93 -10.31
C GLU A 248 2.13 -2.38 -11.77
N LYS A 249 1.05 -2.88 -12.39
CA LYS A 249 1.07 -3.33 -13.80
C LYS A 249 1.25 -2.15 -14.77
N GLN A 250 0.62 -1.02 -14.50
CA GLN A 250 0.73 0.21 -15.30
C GLN A 250 2.14 0.80 -15.23
N LEU A 251 2.75 0.77 -14.05
CA LEU A 251 4.10 1.27 -13.84
C LEU A 251 5.13 0.38 -14.55
N ILE A 252 4.96 -0.93 -14.52
CA ILE A 252 5.81 -1.88 -15.26
C ILE A 252 5.71 -1.62 -16.77
N ASP A 253 4.49 -1.46 -17.31
CA ASP A 253 4.29 -1.12 -18.73
C ASP A 253 4.99 0.20 -19.09
N ALA A 254 4.83 1.23 -18.26
CA ALA A 254 5.44 2.53 -18.50
C ALA A 254 6.99 2.53 -18.45
N VAL A 255 7.60 1.73 -17.56
CA VAL A 255 9.06 1.70 -17.34
C VAL A 255 9.76 0.68 -18.22
N MET A 256 9.16 -0.49 -18.44
CA MET A 256 9.79 -1.63 -19.11
C MET A 256 9.18 -1.94 -20.48
N HIS A 257 8.06 -1.32 -20.84
CA HIS A 257 7.29 -1.63 -22.06
C HIS A 257 6.90 -3.11 -22.15
N ARG A 258 6.56 -3.71 -20.96
CA ARG A 258 6.13 -5.10 -20.84
C ARG A 258 4.80 -5.16 -20.07
N GLN A 259 3.89 -5.99 -20.54
CA GLN A 259 2.60 -6.19 -19.89
C GLN A 259 2.58 -7.46 -19.07
N VAL A 260 2.14 -7.36 -17.83
CA VAL A 260 1.93 -8.52 -16.94
C VAL A 260 0.61 -9.19 -17.30
N GLY A 261 0.68 -10.44 -17.73
CA GLY A 261 -0.49 -11.20 -18.17
C GLY A 261 -1.55 -11.40 -17.09
N SER A 262 -2.72 -11.93 -17.49
CA SER A 262 -3.80 -12.29 -16.57
C SER A 262 -3.32 -13.34 -15.56
N GLY A 263 -3.62 -13.12 -14.28
CA GLY A 263 -3.19 -14.01 -13.18
C GLY A 263 -1.68 -14.10 -12.95
N ALA A 264 -0.84 -13.49 -13.81
CA ALA A 264 0.61 -13.54 -13.67
C ALA A 264 1.14 -12.53 -12.63
N LEU A 265 2.30 -12.87 -12.05
CA LEU A 265 3.02 -11.99 -11.13
C LEU A 265 3.97 -11.06 -11.89
N PRO A 266 4.31 -9.87 -11.37
CA PRO A 266 5.28 -8.94 -11.95
C PRO A 266 6.63 -9.58 -12.34
N ILE A 267 7.09 -10.54 -11.55
CA ILE A 267 8.34 -11.25 -11.80
C ILE A 267 8.33 -12.06 -13.12
N SER A 268 7.16 -12.43 -13.65
CA SER A 268 7.04 -13.13 -14.94
C SER A 268 7.53 -12.30 -16.12
N VAL A 269 7.56 -10.98 -15.96
CA VAL A 269 8.12 -10.03 -16.93
C VAL A 269 9.45 -9.41 -16.44
N GLY A 270 10.07 -10.01 -15.42
CA GLY A 270 11.35 -9.57 -14.87
C GLY A 270 11.28 -8.34 -13.97
N ALA A 271 10.11 -7.96 -13.47
CA ALA A 271 9.91 -6.77 -12.64
C ALA A 271 9.70 -7.11 -11.17
N VAL A 272 10.30 -6.30 -10.29
CA VAL A 272 9.90 -6.19 -8.88
C VAL A 272 9.60 -4.73 -8.60
N VAL A 273 8.42 -4.43 -8.06
CA VAL A 273 7.98 -3.07 -7.71
C VAL A 273 7.86 -2.94 -6.20
N GLN A 274 8.43 -1.89 -5.64
CA GLN A 274 8.31 -1.54 -4.21
C GLN A 274 7.92 -0.06 -4.09
N ASN A 275 7.13 0.27 -3.08
CA ASN A 275 6.78 1.67 -2.78
C ASN A 275 7.96 2.40 -2.08
N VAL A 276 8.02 3.73 -2.15
CA VAL A 276 9.04 4.55 -1.46
C VAL A 276 9.02 4.35 0.05
N GLY A 277 7.86 4.32 0.69
CA GLY A 277 7.73 4.03 2.13
C GLY A 277 8.22 2.63 2.48
N THR A 278 8.02 1.64 1.59
CA THR A 278 8.58 0.29 1.77
C THR A 278 10.10 0.30 1.71
N ALA A 279 10.69 1.08 0.80
CA ALA A 279 12.15 1.22 0.73
C ALA A 279 12.71 1.86 2.01
N LEU A 280 12.03 2.89 2.56
CA LEU A 280 12.35 3.47 3.86
C LEU A 280 12.27 2.43 4.98
N ALA A 281 11.18 1.65 5.05
CA ALA A 281 10.99 0.62 6.07
C ALA A 281 12.06 -0.50 5.96
N VAL A 282 12.54 -0.81 4.76
CA VAL A 282 13.67 -1.74 4.53
C VAL A 282 14.97 -1.14 5.07
N TYR A 283 15.25 0.14 4.84
CA TYR A 283 16.37 0.85 5.46
C TYR A 283 16.32 0.72 6.99
N ASP A 284 15.18 1.05 7.59
CA ASP A 284 14.96 1.01 9.04
C ASP A 284 15.19 -0.42 9.59
N ALA A 285 14.62 -1.44 8.96
CA ALA A 285 14.75 -2.82 9.41
C ALA A 285 16.18 -3.35 9.30
N VAL A 286 16.88 -3.04 8.21
CA VAL A 286 18.20 -3.63 7.93
C VAL A 286 19.32 -2.89 8.65
N LEU A 287 19.28 -1.57 8.68
CA LEU A 287 20.38 -0.75 9.21
C LEU A 287 20.12 -0.21 10.62
N LYS A 288 18.85 -0.07 11.00
CA LYS A 288 18.44 0.44 12.31
C LYS A 288 17.83 -0.64 13.22
N ASN A 289 17.66 -1.88 12.74
CA ASN A 289 16.92 -2.94 13.42
C ASN A 289 15.50 -2.54 13.84
N LYS A 290 14.92 -1.47 13.25
CA LYS A 290 13.60 -0.96 13.57
C LYS A 290 12.55 -1.72 12.76
N PRO A 291 11.66 -2.50 13.39
CA PRO A 291 10.56 -3.17 12.69
C PRO A 291 9.49 -2.16 12.26
N LEU A 292 8.59 -2.58 11.38
CA LEU A 292 7.49 -1.75 10.88
C LEU A 292 6.39 -1.61 11.95
N VAL A 293 6.51 -0.59 12.78
CA VAL A 293 5.58 -0.25 13.88
C VAL A 293 4.88 1.09 13.70
N ASP A 294 5.30 1.86 12.72
CA ASP A 294 4.71 3.16 12.37
C ASP A 294 4.67 3.36 10.85
N ASN A 295 3.81 4.26 10.38
CA ASN A 295 3.74 4.64 8.99
C ASN A 295 3.32 6.11 8.86
N THR A 296 3.73 6.77 7.79
CA THR A 296 3.27 8.12 7.45
C THR A 296 1.92 8.04 6.74
N LEU A 297 0.95 8.79 7.24
CA LEU A 297 -0.35 8.95 6.59
C LEU A 297 -0.73 10.41 6.39
N THR A 298 -1.43 10.69 5.32
CA THR A 298 -1.99 12.00 5.01
C THR A 298 -3.39 12.13 5.64
N VAL A 299 -3.65 13.20 6.39
CA VAL A 299 -5.01 13.58 6.81
C VAL A 299 -5.40 14.86 6.09
N THR A 300 -6.47 14.84 5.30
CA THR A 300 -6.75 15.91 4.35
C THR A 300 -8.23 15.95 3.95
N GLY A 301 -8.63 16.99 3.24
CA GLY A 301 -9.96 17.22 2.69
C GLY A 301 -10.19 18.72 2.52
N GLU A 302 -10.97 19.15 1.53
CA GLU A 302 -11.21 20.58 1.30
C GLU A 302 -11.96 21.24 2.47
N CYS A 303 -12.82 20.49 3.16
CA CYS A 303 -13.53 20.94 4.35
C CYS A 303 -12.70 20.80 5.64
N PHE A 304 -11.50 20.19 5.58
CA PHE A 304 -10.69 19.91 6.74
C PHE A 304 -9.62 21.01 6.90
N PRO A 305 -9.67 21.86 7.94
CA PRO A 305 -8.78 23.01 8.04
C PRO A 305 -7.33 22.65 8.39
N HIS A 306 -7.11 21.51 9.04
CA HIS A 306 -5.82 21.10 9.59
C HIS A 306 -5.20 19.98 8.77
N GLN A 307 -4.83 20.29 7.52
CA GLN A 307 -4.10 19.36 6.66
C GLN A 307 -2.81 18.90 7.34
N ALA A 308 -2.54 17.59 7.31
CA ALA A 308 -1.34 17.05 7.94
C ALA A 308 -0.81 15.81 7.23
N ASN A 309 0.51 15.59 7.35
CA ASN A 309 1.13 14.30 7.16
C ASN A 309 1.67 13.86 8.52
N LEU A 310 1.18 12.76 9.05
CA LEU A 310 1.48 12.30 10.40
C LEU A 310 2.24 10.99 10.38
N LEU A 311 3.30 10.87 11.19
CA LEU A 311 3.90 9.58 11.51
C LEU A 311 3.11 8.93 12.64
N VAL A 312 2.38 7.87 12.32
CA VAL A 312 1.40 7.25 13.23
C VAL A 312 1.80 5.84 13.57
N ARG A 313 1.74 5.48 14.86
CA ARG A 313 1.93 4.10 15.32
C ARG A 313 0.80 3.20 14.81
N VAL A 314 1.16 2.02 14.31
CA VAL A 314 0.19 0.99 13.89
C VAL A 314 -0.71 0.63 15.06
N GLY A 315 -2.01 0.56 14.83
CA GLY A 315 -2.98 0.29 15.89
C GLY A 315 -3.57 1.54 16.57
N THR A 316 -3.20 2.75 16.12
CA THR A 316 -3.82 4.00 16.60
C THR A 316 -5.26 4.10 16.09
N PRO A 317 -6.28 4.34 16.95
CA PRO A 317 -7.65 4.56 16.51
C PRO A 317 -7.77 5.74 15.54
N LEU A 318 -8.58 5.62 14.48
CA LEU A 318 -8.77 6.71 13.52
C LEU A 318 -9.41 7.94 14.17
N ARG A 319 -10.31 7.72 15.13
CA ARG A 319 -10.92 8.79 15.93
C ARG A 319 -9.86 9.64 16.61
N ALA A 320 -8.89 9.02 17.28
CA ALA A 320 -7.82 9.73 17.98
C ALA A 320 -6.98 10.61 17.04
N ILE A 321 -6.75 10.16 15.79
CA ILE A 321 -6.04 10.95 14.77
C ILE A 321 -6.85 12.20 14.39
N LEU A 322 -8.14 12.03 14.15
CA LEU A 322 -9.02 13.14 13.76
C LEU A 322 -9.22 14.13 14.92
N GLU A 323 -9.39 13.63 16.15
CA GLU A 323 -9.50 14.46 17.37
C GLU A 323 -8.24 15.27 17.63
N HIS A 324 -7.05 14.68 17.43
CA HIS A 324 -5.78 15.41 17.53
C HIS A 324 -5.70 16.61 16.59
N LEU A 325 -6.31 16.52 15.42
CA LEU A 325 -6.36 17.57 14.41
C LEU A 325 -7.63 18.47 14.50
N GLY A 326 -8.34 18.44 15.64
CA GLY A 326 -9.48 19.31 15.90
C GLY A 326 -10.86 18.69 15.62
N GLY A 327 -10.93 17.40 15.35
CA GLY A 327 -12.19 16.68 15.12
C GLY A 327 -12.66 16.68 13.68
N ILE A 328 -13.84 16.13 13.46
CA ILE A 328 -14.47 16.06 12.13
C ILE A 328 -15.32 17.33 11.96
N PRO A 329 -15.07 18.16 10.93
CA PRO A 329 -15.92 19.33 10.63
C PRO A 329 -17.36 18.91 10.31
N ASP A 330 -18.33 19.77 10.66
CA ASP A 330 -19.75 19.51 10.41
C ASP A 330 -20.08 19.33 8.92
N GLU A 331 -19.31 19.96 8.03
CA GLU A 331 -19.45 19.82 6.58
C GLU A 331 -18.94 18.48 6.03
N ALA A 332 -18.19 17.70 6.81
CA ALA A 332 -17.66 16.42 6.39
C ALA A 332 -18.71 15.32 6.58
N VAL A 333 -19.25 14.81 5.49
CA VAL A 333 -20.27 13.75 5.51
C VAL A 333 -19.70 12.36 5.25
N LYS A 334 -18.44 12.28 4.84
CA LYS A 334 -17.78 11.01 4.56
C LYS A 334 -16.29 11.06 4.90
N VAL A 335 -15.81 10.03 5.57
CA VAL A 335 -14.37 9.76 5.76
C VAL A 335 -13.98 8.56 4.91
N ILE A 336 -12.88 8.67 4.19
CA ILE A 336 -12.30 7.59 3.37
C ILE A 336 -10.92 7.26 3.92
N SER A 337 -10.63 5.97 4.10
CA SER A 337 -9.28 5.47 4.32
C SER A 337 -8.61 5.22 2.97
N GLY A 338 -7.58 6.00 2.65
CA GLY A 338 -6.93 6.09 1.34
C GLY A 338 -7.38 7.27 0.51
N GLY A 339 -7.13 7.25 -0.81
CA GLY A 339 -7.54 8.30 -1.73
C GLY A 339 -8.96 8.14 -2.27
N PRO A 340 -9.48 9.12 -3.03
CA PRO A 340 -10.86 9.13 -3.49
C PRO A 340 -11.15 8.08 -4.57
N MET A 341 -10.12 7.55 -5.25
CA MET A 341 -10.30 6.62 -6.38
C MET A 341 -10.32 5.16 -5.92
N MET A 342 -9.41 4.73 -5.04
CA MET A 342 -9.28 3.34 -4.57
C MET A 342 -9.61 3.16 -3.09
N GLY A 343 -9.67 4.23 -2.32
CA GLY A 343 -9.94 4.20 -0.88
C GLY A 343 -11.29 3.59 -0.52
N LYS A 344 -11.46 3.28 0.75
CA LYS A 344 -12.68 2.67 1.30
C LYS A 344 -13.34 3.62 2.29
N ALA A 345 -14.66 3.76 2.20
CA ALA A 345 -15.42 4.51 3.18
C ALA A 345 -15.26 3.90 4.57
N VAL A 346 -15.05 4.75 5.56
CA VAL A 346 -14.91 4.37 6.97
C VAL A 346 -16.30 4.33 7.60
N ALA A 347 -16.78 3.13 7.92
CA ALA A 347 -18.03 2.94 8.65
C ALA A 347 -17.82 2.95 10.18
N ASN A 348 -16.59 2.69 10.63
CA ASN A 348 -16.24 2.62 12.04
C ASN A 348 -14.98 3.45 12.31
N LEU A 349 -15.13 4.60 12.97
CA LEU A 349 -14.02 5.48 13.34
C LEU A 349 -13.18 4.95 14.52
N ASP A 350 -13.70 3.98 15.27
CA ASP A 350 -12.96 3.34 16.35
C ASP A 350 -12.07 2.19 15.85
N ALA A 351 -12.13 1.89 14.55
CA ALA A 351 -11.14 1.04 13.88
C ALA A 351 -9.75 1.70 13.96
N ALA A 352 -8.72 0.87 13.97
CA ALA A 352 -7.35 1.33 14.11
C ALA A 352 -6.59 1.31 12.77
N THR A 353 -5.52 2.10 12.73
CA THR A 353 -4.58 2.10 11.60
C THR A 353 -3.90 0.74 11.44
N LEU A 354 -3.69 0.35 10.20
CA LEU A 354 -2.91 -0.81 9.78
C LEU A 354 -1.55 -0.35 9.22
N LYS A 355 -0.62 -1.27 9.01
CA LYS A 355 0.66 -0.99 8.34
C LYS A 355 0.50 -0.26 7.02
N GLY A 356 -0.54 -0.59 6.24
CA GLY A 356 -0.81 -0.01 4.93
C GLY A 356 -1.78 1.17 4.92
N THR A 357 -2.19 1.70 6.06
CA THR A 357 -3.05 2.90 6.11
C THR A 357 -2.25 4.10 5.62
N SER A 358 -2.66 4.72 4.50
CA SER A 358 -1.92 5.78 3.81
C SER A 358 -2.56 7.17 3.94
N ALA A 359 -3.87 7.24 4.16
CA ALA A 359 -4.57 8.52 4.31
C ALA A 359 -5.92 8.39 5.00
N LEU A 360 -6.38 9.52 5.57
CA LEU A 360 -7.77 9.80 5.92
C LEU A 360 -8.21 11.03 5.13
N LEU A 361 -9.20 10.85 4.26
CA LEU A 361 -9.76 11.91 3.42
C LEU A 361 -11.18 12.23 3.85
N LEU A 362 -11.41 13.48 4.21
CA LEU A 362 -12.72 14.00 4.63
C LEU A 362 -13.38 14.71 3.44
N LEU A 363 -14.60 14.32 3.13
CA LEU A 363 -15.34 14.82 1.96
C LEU A 363 -16.67 15.44 2.37
N THR A 364 -17.01 16.54 1.70
CA THR A 364 -18.31 17.22 1.83
C THR A 364 -19.40 16.48 1.06
N GLU A 365 -20.66 16.85 1.32
CA GLU A 365 -21.81 16.35 0.57
C GLU A 365 -21.65 16.60 -0.95
N LYS A 366 -21.22 17.80 -1.34
CA LYS A 366 -20.97 18.14 -2.76
C LYS A 366 -19.96 17.21 -3.44
N GLN A 367 -18.90 16.82 -2.72
CA GLN A 367 -17.86 15.93 -3.25
C GLN A 367 -18.30 14.46 -3.28
N THR A 368 -19.26 14.09 -2.45
CA THR A 368 -19.78 12.71 -2.37
C THR A 368 -21.08 12.52 -3.15
N ALA A 369 -21.76 13.61 -3.53
CA ALA A 369 -22.99 13.57 -4.29
C ALA A 369 -22.73 12.93 -5.66
N ARG A 370 -23.31 11.77 -5.88
CA ARG A 370 -23.41 11.15 -7.20
C ARG A 370 -24.77 11.54 -7.77
N GLY A 371 -24.83 11.87 -9.07
CA GLY A 371 -26.13 12.01 -9.75
C GLY A 371 -26.90 10.69 -9.70
N GLU A 372 -28.20 10.74 -10.00
CA GLU A 372 -29.02 9.54 -10.09
C GLU A 372 -28.47 8.58 -11.16
N GLU A 373 -28.54 7.29 -10.87
CA GLU A 373 -28.13 6.25 -11.81
C GLU A 373 -29.09 6.22 -13.00
N GLY A 374 -28.58 6.51 -14.19
CA GLY A 374 -29.31 6.39 -15.44
C GLY A 374 -29.02 5.09 -16.18
N PRO A 375 -29.80 4.80 -17.24
CA PRO A 375 -29.55 3.64 -18.08
C PRO A 375 -28.22 3.77 -18.84
N CYS A 376 -27.54 2.66 -19.07
CA CYS A 376 -26.32 2.62 -19.86
C CYS A 376 -26.58 3.09 -21.31
N ILE A 377 -26.00 4.21 -21.72
CA ILE A 377 -26.12 4.77 -23.06
C ILE A 377 -25.15 4.16 -24.09
N ARG A 378 -24.39 3.13 -23.72
CA ARG A 378 -23.41 2.41 -24.56
C ARG A 378 -22.31 3.32 -25.18
N CYS A 379 -21.89 4.35 -24.49
CA CYS A 379 -20.88 5.31 -25.00
C CYS A 379 -19.43 4.78 -25.05
N GLY A 380 -19.13 3.64 -24.42
CA GLY A 380 -17.79 3.02 -24.41
C GLY A 380 -16.77 3.65 -23.47
N LYS A 381 -17.01 4.83 -22.87
CA LYS A 381 -16.02 5.56 -22.06
C LYS A 381 -15.43 4.76 -20.90
N CYS A 382 -16.19 3.86 -20.28
CA CYS A 382 -15.70 3.02 -19.21
C CYS A 382 -14.68 1.96 -19.69
N ALA A 383 -14.85 1.42 -20.90
CA ALA A 383 -13.89 0.50 -21.52
C ALA A 383 -12.64 1.25 -21.98
N GLU A 384 -12.81 2.41 -22.61
CA GLU A 384 -11.71 3.29 -23.03
C GLU A 384 -10.84 3.73 -21.84
N ALA A 385 -11.47 4.02 -20.68
CA ALA A 385 -10.77 4.41 -19.47
C ALA A 385 -10.13 3.24 -18.70
N CYS A 386 -10.47 1.99 -19.01
CA CYS A 386 -9.96 0.84 -18.27
C CYS A 386 -8.48 0.58 -18.54
N PRO A 387 -7.58 0.71 -17.54
CA PRO A 387 -6.14 0.49 -17.71
C PRO A 387 -5.76 -0.99 -17.80
N MET A 388 -6.75 -1.88 -17.68
CA MET A 388 -6.59 -3.34 -17.83
C MET A 388 -7.22 -3.87 -19.12
N GLY A 389 -7.81 -2.99 -19.96
CA GLY A 389 -8.48 -3.40 -21.20
C GLY A 389 -9.75 -4.24 -20.99
N LEU A 390 -10.38 -4.14 -19.83
CA LEU A 390 -11.63 -4.85 -19.52
C LEU A 390 -12.84 -4.10 -20.08
N GLU A 391 -14.00 -4.76 -20.06
CA GLU A 391 -15.29 -4.20 -20.44
C GLU A 391 -16.18 -3.93 -19.21
N PRO A 392 -15.99 -2.83 -18.47
CA PRO A 392 -16.71 -2.57 -17.21
C PRO A 392 -18.23 -2.53 -17.38
N PHE A 393 -18.74 -2.10 -18.53
CA PHE A 393 -20.18 -2.10 -18.83
C PHE A 393 -20.75 -3.52 -18.91
N LEU A 394 -19.96 -4.52 -19.33
CA LEU A 394 -20.34 -5.93 -19.36
C LEU A 394 -20.20 -6.54 -17.96
N LEU A 395 -19.03 -6.34 -17.31
CA LEU A 395 -18.76 -6.87 -15.98
C LEU A 395 -19.84 -6.44 -14.96
N GLN A 396 -20.29 -5.17 -14.98
CA GLN A 396 -21.36 -4.74 -14.09
C GLN A 396 -22.71 -5.42 -14.37
N LYS A 397 -23.03 -5.73 -15.63
CA LYS A 397 -24.26 -6.46 -15.97
C LYS A 397 -24.21 -7.90 -15.46
N LEU A 398 -23.08 -8.58 -15.71
CA LEU A 398 -22.85 -9.95 -15.25
C LEU A 398 -22.87 -10.01 -13.71
N SER A 399 -22.27 -9.03 -13.04
CA SER A 399 -22.32 -8.93 -11.57
C SER A 399 -23.76 -8.76 -11.05
N ARG A 400 -24.59 -7.94 -11.70
CA ARG A 400 -25.98 -7.72 -11.28
C ARG A 400 -26.86 -8.96 -11.40
N ILE A 401 -26.58 -9.81 -12.36
CA ILE A 401 -27.35 -11.08 -12.54
C ILE A 401 -26.68 -12.28 -11.85
N GLY A 402 -25.51 -12.07 -11.21
CA GLY A 402 -24.81 -13.14 -10.49
C GLY A 402 -24.19 -14.22 -11.39
N ASP A 403 -23.89 -13.92 -12.66
CA ASP A 403 -23.29 -14.88 -13.59
C ASP A 403 -21.77 -14.98 -13.36
N VAL A 404 -21.41 -15.82 -12.39
CA VAL A 404 -20.03 -16.01 -11.94
C VAL A 404 -19.13 -16.61 -13.03
N GLU A 405 -19.66 -17.55 -13.84
CA GLU A 405 -18.89 -18.17 -14.91
C GLU A 405 -18.56 -17.17 -16.01
N ALA A 406 -19.54 -16.37 -16.42
CA ALA A 406 -19.31 -15.31 -17.41
C ALA A 406 -18.40 -14.20 -16.86
N LEU A 407 -18.46 -13.85 -15.57
CA LEU A 407 -17.52 -12.92 -14.94
C LEU A 407 -16.09 -13.41 -15.03
N GLU A 408 -15.84 -14.68 -14.76
CA GLU A 408 -14.52 -15.29 -14.87
C GLU A 408 -14.05 -15.35 -16.34
N ALA A 409 -14.92 -15.77 -17.26
CA ALA A 409 -14.62 -15.80 -18.69
C ALA A 409 -14.27 -14.41 -19.27
N ASN A 410 -14.81 -13.33 -18.67
CA ASN A 410 -14.52 -11.94 -19.03
C ASN A 410 -13.47 -11.28 -18.11
N ALA A 411 -12.63 -12.09 -17.45
CA ALA A 411 -11.47 -11.68 -16.68
C ALA A 411 -11.78 -10.66 -15.56
N ALA A 412 -12.94 -10.79 -14.88
CA ALA A 412 -13.29 -9.93 -13.75
C ALA A 412 -12.22 -9.94 -12.65
N GLN A 413 -11.49 -11.05 -12.47
CA GLN A 413 -10.37 -11.19 -11.54
C GLN A 413 -9.20 -10.26 -11.82
N ASP A 414 -9.01 -9.79 -13.06
CA ASP A 414 -7.95 -8.87 -13.45
C ASP A 414 -8.29 -7.39 -13.18
N CYS A 415 -9.52 -7.09 -12.76
CA CYS A 415 -9.88 -5.74 -12.33
C CYS A 415 -9.03 -5.30 -11.15
N ILE A 416 -8.26 -4.21 -11.29
CA ILE A 416 -7.43 -3.64 -10.23
C ILE A 416 -8.20 -2.65 -9.32
N GLU A 417 -9.50 -2.54 -9.52
CA GLU A 417 -10.41 -1.71 -8.71
C GLU A 417 -10.00 -0.22 -8.64
N CYS A 418 -9.41 0.29 -9.70
CA CYS A 418 -8.86 1.66 -9.77
C CYS A 418 -9.92 2.77 -9.87
N GLY A 419 -11.18 2.46 -10.15
CA GLY A 419 -12.24 3.47 -10.25
C GLY A 419 -12.28 4.26 -11.56
N CYS A 420 -11.37 4.07 -12.53
CA CYS A 420 -11.35 4.81 -13.80
C CYS A 420 -12.68 4.72 -14.56
N CYS A 421 -13.29 3.54 -14.58
CA CYS A 421 -14.58 3.31 -15.24
C CYS A 421 -15.73 4.08 -14.57
N LEU A 422 -15.74 4.13 -13.24
CA LEU A 422 -16.72 4.88 -12.46
C LEU A 422 -16.58 6.39 -12.70
N TYR A 423 -15.33 6.89 -12.63
CA TYR A 423 -14.98 8.29 -12.90
C TYR A 423 -15.45 8.77 -14.28
N SER A 424 -15.40 7.89 -15.29
CA SER A 424 -15.69 8.21 -16.69
C SER A 424 -17.16 8.00 -17.09
N CYS A 425 -18.01 7.44 -16.20
CA CYS A 425 -19.39 7.07 -16.56
C CYS A 425 -20.35 8.28 -16.55
N PRO A 426 -20.87 8.74 -17.70
CA PRO A 426 -21.78 9.88 -17.73
C PRO A 426 -23.22 9.54 -17.26
N ALA A 427 -23.53 8.24 -17.11
CA ALA A 427 -24.83 7.77 -16.61
C ALA A 427 -24.82 7.47 -15.09
N ASN A 428 -23.77 7.89 -14.38
CA ASN A 428 -23.61 7.72 -12.93
C ASN A 428 -23.77 6.27 -12.41
N ILE A 429 -23.57 5.27 -13.28
CA ILE A 429 -23.63 3.86 -12.88
C ILE A 429 -22.51 3.59 -11.89
N PRO A 430 -22.77 2.99 -10.70
CA PRO A 430 -21.75 2.70 -9.69
C PRO A 430 -20.91 1.47 -10.10
N LEU A 431 -20.21 1.59 -11.24
CA LEU A 431 -19.49 0.50 -11.90
C LEU A 431 -18.51 -0.21 -10.97
N LEU A 432 -17.71 0.56 -10.23
CA LEU A 432 -16.69 -0.01 -9.36
C LEU A 432 -17.31 -0.82 -8.21
N ASP A 433 -18.36 -0.28 -7.59
CA ASP A 433 -19.01 -0.92 -6.45
C ASP A 433 -19.62 -2.27 -6.87
N ILE A 434 -20.31 -2.29 -8.04
CA ILE A 434 -20.92 -3.48 -8.59
C ILE A 434 -19.87 -4.51 -9.04
N ILE A 435 -18.81 -4.07 -9.73
CA ILE A 435 -17.75 -4.96 -10.21
C ILE A 435 -16.98 -5.58 -9.04
N ARG A 436 -16.75 -4.84 -7.95
CA ARG A 436 -16.13 -5.39 -6.72
C ARG A 436 -16.89 -6.59 -6.17
N LEU A 437 -18.22 -6.52 -6.13
CA LEU A 437 -19.05 -7.64 -5.68
C LEU A 437 -18.90 -8.84 -6.61
N GLY A 438 -19.11 -8.68 -7.90
CA GLY A 438 -18.98 -9.77 -8.87
C GLY A 438 -17.58 -10.37 -8.93
N LYS A 439 -16.53 -9.53 -8.80
CA LYS A 439 -15.15 -10.01 -8.69
C LYS A 439 -14.94 -10.85 -7.42
N ALA A 440 -15.51 -10.44 -6.29
CA ALA A 440 -15.40 -11.21 -5.05
C ALA A 440 -16.02 -12.60 -5.19
N ASP A 441 -17.19 -12.70 -5.84
CA ASP A 441 -17.87 -13.96 -6.12
C ASP A 441 -17.06 -14.86 -7.08
N ALA A 442 -16.54 -14.29 -8.18
CA ALA A 442 -15.65 -15.00 -9.11
C ALA A 442 -14.38 -15.52 -8.41
N MET A 443 -13.72 -14.69 -7.59
CA MET A 443 -12.53 -15.08 -6.84
C MET A 443 -12.82 -16.14 -5.77
N LYS A 444 -14.03 -16.15 -5.18
CA LYS A 444 -14.46 -17.19 -4.27
C LYS A 444 -14.60 -18.52 -5.00
N ALA A 445 -15.30 -18.55 -6.13
CA ALA A 445 -15.49 -19.75 -6.95
C ALA A 445 -14.15 -20.34 -7.45
N ILE A 446 -13.22 -19.48 -7.89
CA ILE A 446 -11.87 -19.90 -8.31
C ILE A 446 -11.13 -20.59 -7.15
N ARG A 447 -11.16 -20.00 -5.94
CA ARG A 447 -10.50 -20.56 -4.75
C ARG A 447 -11.11 -21.90 -4.33
N GLU A 448 -12.43 -22.02 -4.34
CA GLU A 448 -13.15 -23.26 -4.02
C GLU A 448 -12.79 -24.40 -4.99
N ARG A 449 -12.73 -24.11 -6.30
CA ARG A 449 -12.30 -25.09 -7.30
C ARG A 449 -10.84 -25.51 -7.12
N ALA A 450 -9.96 -24.55 -6.83
CA ALA A 450 -8.53 -24.84 -6.57
C ALA A 450 -8.35 -25.69 -5.30
N ALA A 451 -9.11 -25.41 -4.24
CA ALA A 451 -9.09 -26.21 -3.00
C ALA A 451 -9.60 -27.64 -3.22
N ALA A 452 -10.71 -27.79 -3.96
CA ALA A 452 -11.24 -29.10 -4.31
C ALA A 452 -10.27 -29.93 -5.18
N ALA A 453 -9.63 -29.30 -6.17
CA ALA A 453 -8.62 -29.96 -7.00
C ALA A 453 -7.40 -30.42 -6.18
N LYS A 454 -6.95 -29.58 -5.23
CA LYS A 454 -5.85 -29.94 -4.31
C LYS A 454 -6.23 -31.14 -3.43
N ALA A 455 -7.41 -31.11 -2.81
CA ALA A 455 -7.89 -32.22 -1.96
C ALA A 455 -8.01 -33.53 -2.75
N ALA A 456 -8.52 -33.47 -4.00
CA ALA A 456 -8.59 -34.63 -4.87
C ALA A 456 -7.19 -35.20 -5.23
N ALA A 457 -6.21 -34.32 -5.49
CA ALA A 457 -4.84 -34.72 -5.76
C ALA A 457 -4.13 -35.32 -4.53
N GLU A 458 -4.44 -34.87 -3.32
CA GLU A 458 -3.93 -35.42 -2.06
C GLU A 458 -4.58 -36.79 -1.74
N ALA A 459 -5.87 -36.96 -2.03
CA ALA A 459 -6.59 -38.24 -1.85
C ALA A 459 -6.16 -39.31 -2.84
N ALA A 460 -5.57 -38.94 -3.99
CA ALA A 460 -5.07 -39.85 -5.02
C ALA A 460 -3.63 -40.30 -4.82
N LYS A 461 -2.95 -39.79 -3.79
CA LYS A 461 -1.60 -40.18 -3.35
C LYS A 461 -1.66 -41.18 -2.21
#